data_c925234fe3efb0da91f5ccc30a6e133e
#
_entry.id   c925234fe3efb0da91f5ccc30a6e133e
#
_cell.length_a   1.000
_cell.length_b   1.000
_cell.length_c   1.000
_cell.angle_alpha   90.00
_cell.angle_beta   90.00
_cell.angle_gamma   90.00
#
_symmetry.space_group_name_H-M   'P 1'
#
loop_
_entity.id
_entity.type
_entity.pdbx_description
1 polymer ?
#
loop_
_entity_poly.entity_id
_entity_poly.type
_entity_poly.pdbx_seq_one_letter_code
_entity_poly.pdbx_strand_id
1 'polypeptide(L)'
;EWGWTVDPLGLRINLNQIWDRYQIPMMVVENGLGAIDKVEADGSIHDDYRIKYMRDHIKVMKDAVEIDGVDLMGYTPWGHIDLVSAGTGEMRKRYGFIYVDRDDEGKGDFARSKKDSFFYMQKVYKSNGEDLD
;
A
#
# COMPACT_ATOMS: atom_id res chain seq x y z
N GLU A 1 4.24 -6.34 14.20
CA GLU A 1 4.64 -7.72 14.43
C GLU A 1 5.94 -8.06 13.69
N TRP A 2 6.10 -7.63 12.45
CA TRP A 2 7.30 -7.88 11.63
C TRP A 2 8.37 -6.79 11.71
N GLY A 3 8.26 -5.84 12.63
CA GLY A 3 9.27 -4.82 12.91
C GLY A 3 9.44 -3.74 11.82
N TRP A 4 8.50 -3.60 10.92
CA TRP A 4 8.57 -2.57 9.89
C TRP A 4 8.22 -1.20 10.44
N THR A 5 9.06 -0.23 10.11
CA THR A 5 8.82 1.16 10.43
C THR A 5 7.88 1.77 9.38
N VAL A 6 6.84 2.45 9.83
CA VAL A 6 5.96 3.25 8.97
C VAL A 6 6.48 4.69 8.99
N ASP A 7 7.16 5.10 7.92
CA ASP A 7 7.81 6.41 7.83
C ASP A 7 7.52 7.07 6.47
N PRO A 8 6.35 7.72 6.32
CA PRO A 8 6.03 8.45 5.10
C PRO A 8 7.03 9.56 4.80
N LEU A 9 7.48 10.29 5.83
CA LEU A 9 8.47 11.36 5.64
C LEU A 9 9.79 10.85 5.08
N GLY A 10 10.23 9.66 5.52
CA GLY A 10 11.41 8.99 4.97
C GLY A 10 11.28 8.73 3.48
N LEU A 11 10.09 8.39 2.98
CA LEU A 11 9.85 8.27 1.53
C LEU A 11 10.08 9.58 0.79
N ARG A 12 9.53 10.71 1.29
CA ARG A 12 9.73 12.02 0.69
C ARG A 12 11.20 12.43 0.67
N ILE A 13 11.90 12.22 1.80
CA ILE A 13 13.33 12.50 1.90
C ILE A 13 14.12 11.68 0.88
N ASN A 14 13.83 10.39 0.76
CA ASN A 14 14.51 9.50 -0.19
C ASN A 14 14.28 9.92 -1.65
N LEU A 15 13.04 10.28 -1.99
CA LEU A 15 12.70 10.80 -3.33
C LEU A 15 13.51 12.06 -3.65
N ASN A 16 13.61 13.01 -2.72
CA ASN A 16 14.41 14.22 -2.88
C ASN A 16 15.90 13.90 -3.03
N GLN A 17 16.47 13.01 -2.22
CA GLN A 17 17.87 12.63 -2.30
C GLN A 17 18.24 11.99 -3.64
N ILE A 18 17.35 11.14 -4.17
CA ILE A 18 17.55 10.52 -5.47
C ILE A 18 17.43 11.58 -6.59
N TRP A 19 16.42 12.43 -6.50
CA TRP A 19 16.20 13.52 -7.45
C TRP A 19 17.38 14.48 -7.49
N ASP A 20 17.86 14.95 -6.35
CA ASP A 20 19.02 15.85 -6.26
C ASP A 20 20.26 15.25 -6.91
N ARG A 21 20.43 13.93 -6.82
CA ARG A 21 21.60 13.24 -7.33
C ARG A 21 21.57 12.97 -8.83
N TYR A 22 20.41 12.57 -9.34
CA TYR A 22 20.31 11.99 -10.69
C TYR A 22 19.54 12.87 -11.68
N GLN A 23 18.59 13.69 -11.22
CA GLN A 23 17.77 14.58 -12.07
C GLN A 23 17.11 13.83 -13.23
N ILE A 24 16.57 12.63 -12.97
CA ILE A 24 15.86 11.79 -13.93
C ILE A 24 14.46 11.43 -13.40
N PRO A 25 13.45 11.26 -14.28
CA PRO A 25 12.13 10.82 -13.85
C PRO A 25 12.17 9.53 -13.04
N MET A 26 11.36 9.45 -12.00
CA MET A 26 11.32 8.33 -11.07
C MET A 26 9.94 7.70 -10.98
N MET A 27 9.89 6.44 -10.56
CA MET A 27 8.65 5.74 -10.24
C MET A 27 8.85 4.90 -8.98
N VAL A 28 7.93 4.99 -8.03
CA VAL A 28 7.87 4.03 -6.91
C VAL A 28 7.18 2.77 -7.44
N VAL A 29 7.94 1.72 -7.63
CA VAL A 29 7.45 0.47 -8.25
C VAL A 29 7.00 -0.56 -7.23
N GLU A 30 7.29 -0.34 -5.94
CA GLU A 30 6.89 -1.21 -4.84
C GLU A 30 6.85 -0.44 -3.53
N ASN A 31 5.69 -0.43 -2.88
CA ASN A 31 5.50 0.09 -1.53
C ASN A 31 4.23 -0.52 -0.93
N GLY A 32 4.24 -0.88 0.34
CA GLY A 32 3.07 -1.48 0.97
C GLY A 32 3.29 -1.87 2.42
N LEU A 33 2.24 -2.31 3.07
CA LEU A 33 2.22 -2.72 4.47
C LEU A 33 1.68 -4.13 4.61
N GLY A 34 2.50 -5.03 5.14
CA GLY A 34 2.08 -6.37 5.54
C GLY A 34 1.51 -6.36 6.97
N ALA A 35 0.27 -6.78 7.13
CA ALA A 35 -0.40 -6.85 8.43
C ALA A 35 -1.41 -7.99 8.49
N ILE A 36 -1.91 -8.29 9.69
CA ILE A 36 -2.97 -9.29 9.88
C ILE A 36 -4.32 -8.61 9.68
N ASP A 37 -5.12 -9.14 8.79
CA ASP A 37 -6.51 -8.72 8.61
C ASP A 37 -7.45 -9.57 9.50
N LYS A 38 -8.55 -8.95 9.90
CA LYS A 38 -9.65 -9.62 10.58
C LYS A 38 -10.86 -9.67 9.66
N VAL A 39 -11.35 -10.87 9.40
CA VAL A 39 -12.62 -11.08 8.71
C VAL A 39 -13.72 -11.02 9.75
N GLU A 40 -14.67 -10.09 9.60
CA GLU A 40 -15.82 -9.94 10.48
C GLU A 40 -16.90 -11.00 10.22
N ALA A 41 -17.90 -11.11 11.10
CA ALA A 41 -18.94 -12.13 11.00
C ALA A 41 -19.78 -12.02 9.72
N ASP A 42 -19.90 -10.85 9.14
CA ASP A 42 -20.59 -10.59 7.88
C ASP A 42 -19.68 -10.71 6.63
N GLY A 43 -18.41 -11.08 6.83
CA GLY A 43 -17.41 -11.22 5.78
C GLY A 43 -16.71 -9.92 5.40
N SER A 44 -17.02 -8.79 6.02
CA SER A 44 -16.31 -7.52 5.80
C SER A 44 -14.92 -7.54 6.39
N ILE A 45 -14.03 -6.70 5.85
CA ILE A 45 -12.67 -6.53 6.34
C ILE A 45 -12.36 -5.04 6.42
N HIS A 46 -12.27 -4.56 7.67
CA HIS A 46 -12.00 -3.17 7.98
C HIS A 46 -10.50 -2.97 8.20
N ASP A 47 -9.82 -2.53 7.16
CA ASP A 47 -8.36 -2.35 7.18
C ASP A 47 -7.97 -0.87 7.16
N ASP A 48 -8.55 -0.07 8.07
CA ASP A 48 -8.31 1.37 8.24
C ASP A 48 -6.82 1.71 8.40
N TYR A 49 -6.06 0.83 9.04
CA TYR A 49 -4.62 0.97 9.18
C TYR A 49 -3.91 0.98 7.81
N ARG A 50 -4.42 0.21 6.83
CA ARG A 50 -3.89 0.19 5.46
C ARG A 50 -4.30 1.45 4.71
N ILE A 51 -5.54 1.88 4.86
CA ILE A 51 -6.04 3.14 4.30
C ILE A 51 -5.16 4.30 4.79
N LYS A 52 -4.92 4.36 6.11
CA LYS A 52 -4.05 5.38 6.69
C LYS A 52 -2.63 5.32 6.12
N TYR A 53 -2.04 4.12 6.02
CA TYR A 53 -0.71 3.93 5.44
C TYR A 53 -0.65 4.48 4.01
N MET A 54 -1.59 4.09 3.16
CA MET A 54 -1.64 4.52 1.76
C MET A 54 -1.84 6.03 1.65
N ARG A 55 -2.77 6.59 2.42
CA ARG A 55 -3.03 8.04 2.47
C ARG A 55 -1.76 8.82 2.81
N ASP A 56 -1.10 8.46 3.89
CA ASP A 56 0.07 9.17 4.38
C ASP A 56 1.23 9.13 3.38
N HIS A 57 1.46 7.99 2.73
CA HIS A 57 2.52 7.85 1.72
C HIS A 57 2.20 8.59 0.42
N ILE A 58 0.95 8.53 -0.06
CA ILE A 58 0.53 9.25 -1.26
C ILE A 58 0.60 10.77 -1.01
N LYS A 59 0.22 11.24 0.16
CA LYS A 59 0.30 12.65 0.53
C LYS A 59 1.74 13.18 0.44
N VAL A 60 2.70 12.47 0.99
CA VAL A 60 4.11 12.92 0.95
C VAL A 60 4.73 12.79 -0.44
N MET A 61 4.25 11.88 -1.28
CA MET A 61 4.62 11.83 -2.70
C MET A 61 4.07 13.04 -3.47
N LYS A 62 2.82 13.45 -3.20
CA LYS A 62 2.27 14.72 -3.76
C LYS A 62 3.13 15.91 -3.32
N ASP A 63 3.46 16.00 -2.04
CA ASP A 63 4.34 17.06 -1.54
C ASP A 63 5.71 17.06 -2.25
N ALA A 64 6.30 15.88 -2.49
CA ALA A 64 7.56 15.77 -3.21
C ALA A 64 7.46 16.32 -4.64
N VAL A 65 6.34 16.09 -5.32
CA VAL A 65 6.09 16.62 -6.68
C VAL A 65 5.78 18.11 -6.65
N GLU A 66 4.80 18.51 -5.84
CA GLU A 66 4.20 19.85 -5.90
C GLU A 66 5.06 20.92 -5.20
N ILE A 67 5.74 20.53 -4.11
CA ILE A 67 6.52 21.44 -3.28
C ILE A 67 8.02 21.34 -3.61
N ASP A 68 8.53 20.11 -3.70
CA ASP A 68 9.96 19.87 -3.85
C ASP A 68 10.41 19.80 -5.31
N GLY A 69 9.50 19.69 -6.27
CA GLY A 69 9.79 19.66 -7.71
C GLY A 69 10.39 18.34 -8.20
N VAL A 70 10.16 17.25 -7.48
CA VAL A 70 10.60 15.90 -7.87
C VAL A 70 9.80 15.42 -9.07
N ASP A 71 10.45 14.94 -10.11
CA ASP A 71 9.79 14.32 -11.27
C ASP A 71 9.43 12.87 -10.96
N LEU A 72 8.34 12.69 -10.21
CA LEU A 72 7.76 11.37 -9.87
C LEU A 72 6.58 11.08 -10.78
N MET A 73 6.74 10.15 -11.71
CA MET A 73 5.74 9.84 -12.73
C MET A 73 4.73 8.76 -12.32
N GLY A 74 4.93 8.07 -11.20
CA GLY A 74 3.98 7.04 -10.79
C GLY A 74 4.32 6.33 -9.51
N TYR A 75 3.31 5.57 -9.05
CA TYR A 75 3.34 4.76 -7.83
C TYR A 75 2.60 3.45 -8.05
N THR A 76 3.19 2.34 -7.65
CA THR A 76 2.54 1.04 -7.59
C THR A 76 2.68 0.44 -6.20
N PRO A 77 1.57 0.07 -5.55
CA PRO A 77 1.62 -0.62 -4.27
C PRO A 77 2.08 -2.07 -4.45
N TRP A 78 2.69 -2.62 -3.40
CA TRP A 78 3.00 -4.04 -3.33
C TRP A 78 1.75 -4.86 -3.03
N GLY A 79 1.39 -5.75 -3.97
CA GLY A 79 0.33 -6.74 -3.77
C GLY A 79 -1.07 -6.13 -3.64
N HIS A 80 -1.74 -5.78 -4.73
CA HIS A 80 -3.15 -5.35 -4.68
C HIS A 80 -4.12 -6.51 -4.36
N ILE A 81 -3.70 -7.76 -4.54
CA ILE A 81 -4.37 -8.98 -4.07
C ILE A 81 -3.47 -9.63 -3.02
N ASP A 82 -4.04 -10.19 -1.97
CA ASP A 82 -3.26 -10.91 -0.96
C ASP A 82 -2.43 -12.02 -1.58
N LEU A 83 -1.19 -12.12 -1.15
CA LEU A 83 -0.20 -13.07 -1.63
C LEU A 83 0.65 -13.58 -0.45
N VAL A 84 1.33 -14.68 -0.67
CA VAL A 84 2.31 -15.19 0.29
C VAL A 84 3.46 -14.19 0.42
N SER A 85 3.80 -13.83 1.65
CA SER A 85 4.93 -12.94 1.91
C SER A 85 6.24 -13.56 1.42
N ALA A 86 6.92 -12.90 0.50
CA ALA A 86 8.20 -13.36 -0.03
C ALA A 86 9.31 -13.46 1.04
N GLY A 87 9.26 -12.56 2.04
CA GLY A 87 10.27 -12.53 3.10
C GLY A 87 10.04 -13.52 4.24
N THR A 88 8.79 -13.94 4.50
CA THR A 88 8.45 -14.77 5.65
C THR A 88 7.75 -16.08 5.30
N GLY A 89 7.29 -16.25 4.08
CA GLY A 89 6.54 -17.43 3.63
C GLY A 89 5.11 -17.52 4.21
N GLU A 90 4.59 -16.44 4.79
CA GLU A 90 3.30 -16.41 5.49
C GLU A 90 2.21 -15.80 4.61
N MET A 91 1.07 -16.48 4.52
CA MET A 91 -0.15 -15.95 3.90
C MET A 91 -0.90 -15.00 4.84
N ARG A 92 -0.82 -15.21 6.16
CA ARG A 92 -1.46 -14.35 7.17
C ARG A 92 -0.92 -12.91 7.16
N LYS A 93 0.29 -12.68 6.63
CA LYS A 93 0.86 -11.35 6.41
C LYS A 93 0.25 -10.73 5.15
N ARG A 94 -0.88 -10.09 5.30
CA ARG A 94 -1.71 -9.55 4.22
C ARG A 94 -1.20 -8.21 3.71
N TYR A 95 -1.12 -8.05 2.40
CA TYR A 95 -0.69 -6.82 1.73
C TYR A 95 -1.79 -6.18 0.89
N GLY A 96 -2.72 -6.98 0.39
CA GLY A 96 -3.65 -6.61 -0.66
C GLY A 96 -4.83 -5.76 -0.20
N PHE A 97 -5.46 -5.13 -1.17
CA PHE A 97 -6.80 -4.52 -1.06
C PHE A 97 -7.91 -5.54 -1.30
N ILE A 98 -7.54 -6.69 -1.84
CA ILE A 98 -8.42 -7.84 -2.08
C ILE A 98 -7.92 -8.98 -1.21
N TYR A 99 -8.78 -9.43 -0.31
CA TYR A 99 -8.53 -10.59 0.53
C TYR A 99 -8.61 -11.88 -0.29
N VAL A 100 -7.77 -12.83 0.06
CA VAL A 100 -7.81 -14.19 -0.48
C VAL A 100 -8.04 -15.16 0.66
N ASP A 101 -9.09 -15.96 0.58
CA ASP A 101 -9.39 -16.98 1.57
C ASP A 101 -8.39 -18.14 1.50
N ARG A 102 -7.26 -17.93 2.18
CA ARG A 102 -6.19 -18.91 2.35
C ARG A 102 -5.40 -18.57 3.62
N ASP A 103 -5.11 -19.58 4.45
CA ASP A 103 -4.26 -19.46 5.63
C ASP A 103 -2.88 -20.08 5.42
N ASP A 104 -2.04 -20.01 6.45
CA ASP A 104 -0.67 -20.57 6.42
C ASP A 104 -0.66 -22.09 6.42
N GLU A 105 -1.72 -22.76 6.92
CA GLU A 105 -1.88 -24.21 6.93
C GLU A 105 -2.46 -24.76 5.62
N GLY A 106 -2.77 -23.88 4.69
CA GLY A 106 -3.34 -24.26 3.40
C GLY A 106 -4.84 -24.51 3.42
N LYS A 107 -5.58 -23.98 4.40
CA LYS A 107 -7.04 -24.00 4.46
C LYS A 107 -7.61 -22.79 3.70
N GLY A 108 -8.86 -22.91 3.26
CA GLY A 108 -9.56 -21.90 2.46
C GLY A 108 -9.73 -22.33 1.01
N ASP A 109 -10.60 -21.67 0.30
CA ASP A 109 -11.02 -22.00 -1.07
C ASP A 109 -10.52 -21.02 -2.13
N PHE A 110 -9.65 -20.08 -1.73
CA PHE A 110 -9.13 -18.97 -2.56
C PHE A 110 -10.20 -17.97 -3.03
N ALA A 111 -11.39 -17.95 -2.43
CA ALA A 111 -12.37 -16.90 -2.68
C ALA A 111 -11.77 -15.53 -2.42
N ARG A 112 -12.20 -14.55 -3.21
CA ARG A 112 -11.69 -13.19 -3.14
C ARG A 112 -12.77 -12.24 -2.68
N SER A 113 -12.47 -11.39 -1.71
CA SER A 113 -13.36 -10.33 -1.24
C SER A 113 -12.64 -8.99 -1.17
N LYS A 114 -13.39 -7.92 -1.41
CA LYS A 114 -12.85 -6.55 -1.35
C LYS A 114 -12.77 -6.10 0.10
N LYS A 115 -11.65 -5.51 0.50
CA LYS A 115 -11.47 -4.84 1.79
C LYS A 115 -11.91 -3.37 1.68
N ASP A 116 -12.01 -2.66 2.80
CA ASP A 116 -12.32 -1.21 2.79
C ASP A 116 -11.27 -0.43 2.00
N SER A 117 -10.00 -0.81 2.11
CA SER A 117 -8.91 -0.23 1.33
C SER A 117 -9.08 -0.36 -0.19
N PHE A 118 -9.82 -1.36 -0.68
CA PHE A 118 -10.13 -1.47 -2.11
C PHE A 118 -10.96 -0.27 -2.59
N PHE A 119 -12.00 0.07 -1.85
CA PHE A 119 -12.88 1.20 -2.21
C PHE A 119 -12.17 2.54 -2.04
N TYR A 120 -11.36 2.66 -1.00
CA TYR A 120 -10.48 3.81 -0.81
C TYR A 120 -9.53 4.01 -2.01
N MET A 121 -8.77 2.98 -2.38
CA MET A 121 -7.84 3.07 -3.51
C MET A 121 -8.54 3.25 -4.85
N GLN A 122 -9.74 2.70 -5.04
CA GLN A 122 -10.55 2.97 -6.22
C GLN A 122 -10.86 4.47 -6.36
N LYS A 123 -11.18 5.15 -5.26
CA LYS A 123 -11.41 6.59 -5.22
C LYS A 123 -10.11 7.36 -5.53
N VAL A 124 -9.01 6.99 -4.88
CA VAL A 124 -7.69 7.59 -5.11
C VAL A 124 -7.29 7.50 -6.58
N TYR A 125 -7.41 6.34 -7.20
CA TYR A 125 -7.08 6.17 -8.63
C TYR A 125 -8.00 6.99 -9.54
N LYS A 126 -9.31 7.04 -9.27
CA LYS A 126 -10.24 7.83 -10.07
C LYS A 126 -9.97 9.33 -10.01
N SER A 127 -9.49 9.82 -8.87
CA SER A 127 -9.13 11.22 -8.66
C SER A 127 -7.67 11.53 -9.02
N ASN A 128 -6.89 10.54 -9.46
CA ASN A 128 -5.44 10.68 -9.64
C ASN A 128 -4.73 11.22 -8.39
N GLY A 129 -5.14 10.74 -7.19
CA GLY A 129 -4.56 11.16 -5.92
C GLY A 129 -5.04 12.51 -5.40
N GLU A 130 -6.03 13.16 -6.04
CA GLU A 130 -6.56 14.45 -5.54
C GLU A 130 -7.46 14.27 -4.32
N ASP A 131 -8.26 13.20 -4.28
CA ASP A 131 -9.15 12.88 -3.16
C ASP A 131 -8.52 11.80 -2.27
N LEU A 132 -7.98 12.22 -1.14
CA LEU A 132 -7.31 11.35 -0.16
C LEU A 132 -8.08 11.21 1.17
N ASP A 133 -9.26 11.85 1.33
CA ASP A 133 -10.04 11.86 2.58
C ASP A 133 -11.09 10.75 2.67
#